data_05b8c0267b32f69eca6388d05f2faac0
#
_entry.id   05b8c0267b32f69eca6388d05f2faac0
#
_cell.length_a   1.000
_cell.length_b   1.000
_cell.length_c   1.000
_cell.angle_alpha   90.00
_cell.angle_beta   90.00
_cell.angle_gamma   90.00
#
_symmetry.space_group_name_H-M   'P 1'
#
loop_
_entity.id
_entity.type
_entity.pdbx_description
1 polymer ?
#
loop_
_entity_poly.entity_id
_entity_poly.type
_entity_poly.pdbx_seq_one_letter_code
_entity_poly.pdbx_strand_id
1 'polypeptide(L)'
;MYVCGVTVYDYCHVGHARAAIVFDTLYRYLQYLGNEVCFIRNFTDIDDKIINRANEEGVDWQEINRKYIEAFHEDMGKLNIASPTEEPKATDHI
;
A
#
# COMPACT_ATOMS: atom_id res chain seq x y z
N MET A 1 -6.54 2.97 -13.35
CA MET A 1 -5.22 2.36 -13.08
C MET A 1 -5.30 1.53 -11.79
N TYR A 2 -4.94 0.29 -11.87
CA TYR A 2 -4.96 -0.62 -10.72
C TYR A 2 -3.56 -1.14 -10.44
N VAL A 3 -3.10 -1.01 -9.20
CA VAL A 3 -1.77 -1.44 -8.78
C VAL A 3 -1.88 -2.39 -7.60
N CYS A 4 -1.20 -3.54 -7.71
CA CYS A 4 -1.07 -4.44 -6.56
C CYS A 4 -0.23 -3.76 -5.49
N GLY A 5 -0.79 -3.64 -4.31
CA GLY A 5 -0.12 -3.04 -3.18
C GLY A 5 0.71 -4.02 -2.38
N VAL A 6 1.20 -3.54 -1.25
CA VAL A 6 2.11 -4.30 -0.40
C VAL A 6 1.35 -5.27 0.50
N THR A 7 2.04 -6.32 0.93
CA THR A 7 1.60 -7.17 2.05
C THR A 7 2.04 -6.47 3.34
N VAL A 8 1.08 -6.13 4.20
CA VAL A 8 1.33 -5.25 5.34
C VAL A 8 1.78 -6.03 6.58
N TYR A 9 2.98 -6.56 6.54
CA TYR A 9 3.59 -7.30 7.66
C TYR A 9 4.88 -6.67 8.18
N ASP A 10 5.40 -5.64 7.52
CA ASP A 10 6.63 -4.96 7.89
C ASP A 10 6.68 -3.56 7.27
N TYR A 11 7.67 -2.76 7.69
CA TYR A 11 7.91 -1.47 7.09
C TYR A 11 8.31 -1.60 5.63
N CYS A 12 7.97 -0.59 4.82
CA CYS A 12 8.41 -0.59 3.44
C CYS A 12 9.90 -0.33 3.34
N HIS A 13 10.51 -0.82 2.28
CA HIS A 13 11.92 -0.60 1.99
C HIS A 13 12.08 0.07 0.61
N VAL A 14 13.33 0.31 0.20
CA VAL A 14 13.65 1.01 -1.06
C VAL A 14 12.95 0.39 -2.27
N GLY A 15 12.84 -0.93 -2.32
CA GLY A 15 12.14 -1.61 -3.41
C GLY A 15 10.67 -1.22 -3.51
N HIS A 16 9.98 -1.13 -2.39
CA HIS A 16 8.59 -0.68 -2.34
C HIS A 16 8.47 0.78 -2.78
N ALA A 17 9.38 1.64 -2.30
CA ALA A 17 9.41 3.05 -2.67
C ALA A 17 9.63 3.23 -4.18
N ARG A 18 10.55 2.46 -4.76
CA ARG A 18 10.83 2.49 -6.20
C ARG A 18 9.59 2.17 -7.02
N ALA A 19 8.90 1.09 -6.68
CA ALA A 19 7.67 0.70 -7.37
C ALA A 19 6.60 1.78 -7.25
N ALA A 20 6.42 2.33 -6.05
CA ALA A 20 5.45 3.39 -5.81
C ALA A 20 5.74 4.64 -6.62
N ILE A 21 7.00 5.05 -6.71
CA ILE A 21 7.42 6.22 -7.49
C ILE A 21 7.16 6.02 -8.98
N VAL A 22 7.44 4.82 -9.52
CA VAL A 22 7.19 4.51 -10.93
C VAL A 22 5.71 4.68 -11.26
N PHE A 23 4.81 4.13 -10.45
CA PHE A 23 3.38 4.22 -10.69
C PHE A 23 2.83 5.63 -10.41
N ASP A 24 3.40 6.33 -9.43
CA ASP A 24 3.06 7.73 -9.19
C ASP A 24 3.41 8.61 -10.38
N THR A 25 4.56 8.39 -10.98
CA THR A 25 5.00 9.10 -12.19
C THR A 25 4.03 8.84 -13.35
N LEU A 26 3.63 7.59 -13.56
CA LEU A 26 2.66 7.23 -14.59
C LEU A 26 1.31 7.89 -14.33
N TYR A 27 0.83 7.86 -13.09
CA TYR A 27 -0.42 8.48 -12.68
C TYR A 27 -0.45 9.98 -12.99
N ARG A 28 0.61 10.70 -12.58
CA ARG A 28 0.72 12.14 -12.81
C ARG A 28 0.86 12.47 -14.30
N TYR A 29 1.58 11.65 -15.04
CA TYR A 29 1.73 11.82 -16.48
C TYR A 29 0.41 11.67 -17.22
N LEU A 30 -0.39 10.66 -16.86
CA LEU A 30 -1.72 10.46 -17.44
C LEU A 30 -2.64 11.63 -17.14
N GLN A 31 -2.57 12.20 -15.94
CA GLN A 31 -3.32 13.40 -15.58
C GLN A 31 -2.85 14.61 -16.39
N TYR A 32 -1.56 14.75 -16.58
CA TYR A 32 -0.97 15.83 -17.38
C TYR A 32 -1.48 15.80 -18.83
N LEU A 33 -1.68 14.60 -19.38
CA LEU A 33 -2.22 14.43 -20.73
C LEU A 33 -3.74 14.76 -20.84
N GLY A 34 -4.37 15.14 -19.73
CA GLY A 34 -5.78 15.51 -19.70
C GLY A 34 -6.76 14.39 -19.39
N ASN A 35 -6.26 13.23 -18.97
CA ASN A 35 -7.12 12.11 -18.58
C ASN A 35 -7.62 12.25 -17.15
N GLU A 36 -8.86 11.85 -16.91
CA GLU A 36 -9.33 11.58 -15.56
C GLU A 36 -8.88 10.17 -15.18
N VAL A 37 -8.07 10.06 -14.13
CA VAL A 37 -7.47 8.78 -13.75
C VAL A 37 -8.04 8.33 -12.42
N CYS A 38 -8.69 7.16 -12.41
CA CYS A 38 -9.06 6.46 -11.19
C CYS A 38 -7.88 5.56 -10.82
N PHE A 39 -7.22 5.87 -9.71
CA PHE A 39 -6.06 5.14 -9.23
C PHE A 39 -6.45 4.29 -8.03
N ILE A 40 -6.37 2.98 -8.17
CA ILE A 40 -6.70 2.03 -7.12
C ILE A 40 -5.45 1.21 -6.80
N ARG A 41 -5.12 1.16 -5.52
CA ARG A 41 -4.03 0.34 -5.00
C ARG A 41 -4.58 -0.46 -3.82
N ASN A 42 -4.44 -1.79 -3.87
CA ASN A 42 -4.93 -2.63 -2.79
C ASN A 42 -3.87 -2.82 -1.69
N PHE A 43 -4.33 -3.32 -0.55
CA PHE A 43 -3.46 -3.88 0.48
C PHE A 43 -3.74 -5.36 0.60
N THR A 44 -2.70 -6.18 0.65
CA THR A 44 -2.81 -7.58 1.04
C THR A 44 -2.71 -7.62 2.56
N ASP A 45 -3.85 -7.66 3.23
CA ASP A 45 -3.94 -7.59 4.69
C ASP A 45 -4.20 -8.93 5.35
N ILE A 46 -4.19 -10.02 4.58
CA ILE A 46 -4.16 -11.38 5.10
C ILE A 46 -3.21 -12.24 4.26
N ASP A 47 -2.24 -12.87 4.90
CA ASP A 47 -1.20 -13.68 4.27
C ASP A 47 -0.47 -14.44 5.39
N ASP A 48 0.16 -15.55 5.06
CA ASP A 48 0.93 -16.33 6.04
C ASP A 48 2.01 -15.47 6.72
N LYS A 49 2.62 -14.55 6.01
CA LYS A 49 3.64 -13.64 6.55
C LYS A 49 3.06 -12.75 7.64
N ILE A 50 1.85 -12.24 7.46
CA ILE A 50 1.16 -11.41 8.45
C ILE A 50 0.86 -12.23 9.69
N ILE A 51 0.31 -13.42 9.52
CA ILE A 51 -0.05 -14.33 10.61
C ILE A 51 1.20 -14.73 11.41
N ASN A 52 2.28 -15.08 10.72
CA ASN A 52 3.55 -15.43 11.37
C ASN A 52 4.12 -14.25 12.16
N ARG A 53 4.06 -13.04 11.60
CA ARG A 53 4.53 -11.84 12.29
C ARG A 53 3.71 -11.56 13.55
N ALA A 54 2.40 -11.69 13.47
CA ALA A 54 1.50 -11.51 14.59
C ALA A 54 1.81 -12.50 15.71
N ASN A 55 2.08 -13.77 15.37
CA ASN A 55 2.44 -14.81 16.32
C ASN A 55 3.80 -14.50 16.99
N GLU A 56 4.77 -14.02 16.25
CA GLU A 56 6.09 -13.63 16.78
C GLU A 56 5.97 -12.49 17.78
N GLU A 57 5.13 -11.49 17.50
CA GLU A 57 4.94 -10.32 18.36
C GLU A 57 3.89 -10.55 19.46
N GLY A 58 3.15 -11.65 19.39
CA GLY A 58 2.11 -11.96 20.37
C GLY A 58 0.91 -11.03 20.31
N VAL A 59 0.62 -10.47 19.14
CA VAL A 59 -0.51 -9.57 18.90
C VAL A 59 -1.45 -10.12 17.84
N ASP A 60 -2.64 -9.49 17.71
CA ASP A 60 -3.59 -9.84 16.67
C ASP A 60 -3.06 -9.38 15.30
N TRP A 61 -3.33 -10.17 14.26
CA TRP A 61 -2.94 -9.82 12.89
C TRP A 61 -3.53 -8.48 12.41
N GLN A 62 -4.70 -8.11 12.93
CA GLN A 62 -5.33 -6.82 12.62
C GLN A 62 -4.54 -5.65 13.16
N GLU A 63 -3.88 -5.79 14.31
CA GLU A 63 -3.00 -4.76 14.85
C GLU A 63 -1.74 -4.59 14.02
N ILE A 64 -1.18 -5.69 13.51
CA ILE A 64 -0.05 -5.65 12.59
C ILE A 64 -0.42 -4.86 11.34
N ASN A 65 -1.57 -5.16 10.74
CA ASN A 65 -2.04 -4.45 9.56
C ASN A 65 -2.17 -2.95 9.80
N ARG A 66 -2.81 -2.56 10.89
CA ARG A 66 -3.01 -1.15 11.22
C ARG A 66 -1.69 -0.42 11.36
N LYS A 67 -0.77 -1.00 12.12
CA LYS A 67 0.55 -0.42 12.37
C LYS A 67 1.30 -0.16 11.06
N TYR A 68 1.37 -1.15 10.19
CA TYR A 68 2.17 -1.05 8.96
C TYR A 68 1.47 -0.30 7.84
N ILE A 69 0.14 -0.27 7.80
CA ILE A 69 -0.60 0.60 6.87
C ILE A 69 -0.35 2.07 7.22
N GLU A 70 -0.40 2.44 8.50
CA GLU A 70 -0.09 3.80 8.94
C GLU A 70 1.34 4.19 8.61
N ALA A 71 2.30 3.30 8.86
CA ALA A 71 3.70 3.54 8.53
C ALA A 71 3.89 3.71 7.02
N PHE A 72 3.20 2.91 6.21
CA PHE A 72 3.24 2.99 4.76
C PHE A 72 2.73 4.35 4.28
N HIS A 73 1.58 4.81 4.79
CA HIS A 73 1.03 6.10 4.42
C HIS A 73 1.97 7.26 4.80
N GLU A 74 2.59 7.18 5.96
CA GLU A 74 3.56 8.17 6.41
C GLU A 74 4.77 8.23 5.47
N ASP A 75 5.32 7.06 5.11
CA ASP A 75 6.48 6.98 4.24
C ASP A 75 6.16 7.48 2.82
N MET A 76 4.99 7.14 2.29
CA MET A 76 4.56 7.63 0.97
C MET A 76 4.36 9.15 0.98
N GLY A 77 3.82 9.68 2.07
CA GLY A 77 3.68 11.13 2.24
C GLY A 77 5.02 11.86 2.23
N LYS A 78 6.02 11.28 2.90
CA LYS A 78 7.39 11.85 2.92
C LYS A 78 8.05 11.84 1.55
N LEU A 79 7.72 10.88 0.70
CA LEU A 79 8.22 10.78 -0.67
C LEU A 79 7.40 11.63 -1.66
N ASN A 80 6.39 12.35 -1.16
CA ASN A 80 5.49 13.16 -1.99
C ASN A 80 4.78 12.34 -3.07
N ILE A 81 4.44 11.11 -2.77
CA ILE A 81 3.69 10.22 -3.65
C ILE A 81 2.20 10.53 -3.49
N ALA A 82 1.49 10.68 -4.61
CA ALA A 82 0.06 10.98 -4.59
C ALA A 82 -0.73 9.82 -3.98
N SER A 83 -1.76 10.17 -3.18
CA SER A 83 -2.67 9.17 -2.62
C SER A 83 -3.54 8.59 -3.73
N PRO A 84 -3.80 7.27 -3.74
CA PRO A 84 -4.72 6.68 -4.69
C PRO A 84 -6.17 7.12 -4.41
N THR A 85 -7.02 6.95 -5.40
CA THR A 85 -8.45 7.26 -5.28
C THR A 85 -9.09 6.34 -4.24
N GLU A 86 -8.73 5.06 -4.26
CA GLU A 86 -9.19 4.06 -3.30
C GLU A 86 -8.05 3.10 -2.95
N GLU A 87 -8.05 2.64 -1.70
CA GLU A 87 -7.09 1.66 -1.19
C GLU A 87 -7.84 0.49 -0.54
N PRO A 88 -8.45 -0.41 -1.33
CA PRO A 88 -9.19 -1.54 -0.76
C PRO A 88 -8.25 -2.54 -0.08
N LYS A 89 -8.74 -3.12 1.01
CA LYS A 89 -8.09 -4.23 1.69
C LYS A 89 -8.64 -5.54 1.17
N ALA A 90 -7.77 -6.54 1.00
CA ALA A 90 -8.18 -7.84 0.48
C ALA A 90 -9.31 -8.47 1.31
N THR A 91 -9.24 -8.36 2.64
CA THR A 91 -10.25 -8.94 3.53
C THR A 91 -11.62 -8.27 3.42
N ASP A 92 -11.70 -7.03 2.95
CA ASP A 92 -12.97 -6.31 2.77
C ASP A 92 -13.71 -6.73 1.50
N HIS A 93 -13.06 -7.50 0.62
CA HIS A 93 -13.58 -7.85 -0.70
C HIS A 93 -13.58 -9.37 -0.98
N ILE A 94 -13.57 -10.18 0.05
CA ILE A 94 -13.68 -11.64 -0.07
C ILE A 94 -15.12 -12.07 -0.33
#